data_31e9d666ddec5059bea51fe8212fb9cf
#
_entry.id   31e9d666ddec5059bea51fe8212fb9cf
#
_cell.length_a   1.000
_cell.length_b   1.000
_cell.length_c   1.000
_cell.angle_alpha   90.00
_cell.angle_beta   90.00
_cell.angle_gamma   90.00
#
_symmetry.space_group_name_H-M   'P 1'
#
loop_
_entity.id
_entity.type
_entity.pdbx_description
1 polymer ?
#
loop_
_entity_poly.entity_id
_entity_poly.type
_entity_poly.pdbx_seq_one_letter_code
_entity_poly.pdbx_strand_id
1 'polypeptide(L)'
;MYFTQLPNHTIPGFDEQAHYRRFKKQNIIFNAYSPQSYCPNHVGCLSIKTILTGEEWYGIDNRRVAIRPGQFLILNDDQDYSCQIHQGEGARVLSVFFEKEFAATVFQDMLLPEEKLLDKPGTETRTPEFFQTLHPVDQNLSHRLATLTRQLDTHGYDRSRTDEQLTFLLRHLITTHQKETRLKDQVKAIKASTKKELLKRLCIAKDILHSNFQQPLDLGQLSKAACLSTPHLIRQFKTVFQQTPYQYLVAIRLQHAAKKLQTTTTPVNELAYQCGFNDASAFCRAFRSTYGLSPDRYRETTFVFTYNYLPK
;
A
#
# COMPACT_ATOMS: atom_id res chain seq x y z
N MET A 1 5.49 21.32 -0.75
CA MET A 1 6.10 21.43 0.61
C MET A 1 6.65 20.10 1.08
N TYR A 2 7.71 20.14 1.90
CA TYR A 2 8.33 18.94 2.48
C TYR A 2 8.38 19.03 4.00
N PHE A 3 7.91 17.98 4.69
CA PHE A 3 7.84 17.91 6.14
C PHE A 3 8.53 16.66 6.65
N THR A 4 9.34 16.81 7.70
CA THR A 4 10.06 15.72 8.38
C THR A 4 9.42 15.32 9.70
N GLN A 5 8.27 15.93 10.04
CA GLN A 5 7.47 15.63 11.23
C GLN A 5 6.00 15.50 10.84
N LEU A 6 5.31 14.57 11.48
CA LEU A 6 3.85 14.46 11.35
C LEU A 6 3.15 15.54 12.17
N PRO A 7 2.02 16.09 11.69
CA PRO A 7 1.20 16.98 12.49
C PRO A 7 0.63 16.23 13.69
N ASN A 8 0.55 16.90 14.82
CA ASN A 8 -0.11 16.36 16.00
C ASN A 8 -1.54 16.90 16.09
N HIS A 9 -2.50 16.12 15.59
CA HIS A 9 -3.92 16.46 15.58
C HIS A 9 -4.58 16.44 16.98
N THR A 10 -3.87 15.95 17.99
CA THR A 10 -4.41 15.86 19.37
C THR A 10 -4.09 17.08 20.23
N ILE A 11 -3.32 18.04 19.71
CA ILE A 11 -3.02 19.28 20.44
C ILE A 11 -4.28 20.13 20.56
N PRO A 12 -4.66 20.59 21.77
CA PRO A 12 -5.78 21.50 21.92
C PRO A 12 -5.61 22.76 21.05
N GLY A 13 -6.64 23.08 20.23
CA GLY A 13 -6.60 24.22 19.33
C GLY A 13 -5.93 23.97 17.98
N PHE A 14 -5.65 22.72 17.62
CA PHE A 14 -5.18 22.39 16.25
C PHE A 14 -6.25 22.81 15.24
N ASP A 15 -5.86 23.70 14.31
CA ASP A 15 -6.77 24.19 13.27
C ASP A 15 -6.77 23.24 12.05
N GLU A 16 -7.67 22.26 12.09
CA GLU A 16 -7.88 21.28 11.04
C GLU A 16 -8.20 21.94 9.70
N GLN A 17 -9.01 23.01 9.70
CA GLN A 17 -9.39 23.67 8.45
C GLN A 17 -8.21 24.40 7.81
N ALA A 18 -7.39 25.11 8.58
CA ALA A 18 -6.17 25.74 8.07
C ALA A 18 -5.17 24.70 7.58
N HIS A 19 -5.07 23.56 8.29
CA HIS A 19 -4.25 22.42 7.88
C HIS A 19 -4.70 21.91 6.50
N TYR A 20 -5.97 21.59 6.32
CA TYR A 20 -6.52 21.07 5.05
C TYR A 20 -6.42 22.05 3.89
N ARG A 21 -6.59 23.35 4.13
CA ARG A 21 -6.45 24.36 3.07
C ARG A 21 -5.07 24.35 2.40
N ARG A 22 -4.03 23.93 3.12
CA ARG A 22 -2.66 23.80 2.56
C ARG A 22 -2.57 22.68 1.53
N PHE A 23 -3.24 21.55 1.77
CA PHE A 23 -3.25 20.39 0.87
C PHE A 23 -3.95 20.67 -0.47
N LYS A 24 -4.86 21.65 -0.51
CA LYS A 24 -5.57 22.02 -1.74
C LYS A 24 -4.78 22.95 -2.67
N LYS A 25 -3.65 23.51 -2.19
CA LYS A 25 -2.93 24.58 -2.92
C LYS A 25 -1.56 24.16 -3.49
N GLN A 26 -1.08 23.01 -3.12
CA GLN A 26 0.25 22.54 -3.54
C GLN A 26 0.49 21.07 -3.18
N ASN A 27 1.43 20.44 -3.89
CA ASN A 27 1.90 19.11 -3.54
C ASN A 27 2.60 19.12 -2.17
N ILE A 28 2.28 18.13 -1.32
CA ILE A 28 2.84 18.00 0.02
C ILE A 28 3.46 16.62 0.19
N ILE A 29 4.65 16.58 0.80
CA ILE A 29 5.38 15.35 1.07
C ILE A 29 5.72 15.31 2.55
N PHE A 30 5.37 14.21 3.21
CA PHE A 30 5.86 13.86 4.54
C PHE A 30 6.85 12.71 4.43
N ASN A 31 8.05 12.89 4.99
CA ASN A 31 9.04 11.84 5.24
C ASN A 31 9.42 11.93 6.71
N ALA A 32 8.62 11.31 7.56
CA ALA A 32 8.68 11.52 8.99
C ALA A 32 8.74 10.21 9.76
N TYR A 33 9.52 10.20 10.85
CA TYR A 33 9.44 9.15 11.85
C TYR A 33 8.53 9.61 13.00
N SER A 34 7.65 8.73 13.44
CA SER A 34 6.85 8.96 14.64
C SER A 34 6.80 7.69 15.50
N PRO A 35 7.03 7.80 16.83
CA PRO A 35 6.86 6.66 17.74
C PRO A 35 5.40 6.29 17.95
N GLN A 36 4.50 7.26 17.75
CA GLN A 36 3.06 7.10 17.79
C GLN A 36 2.40 8.27 17.06
N SER A 37 1.27 8.03 16.42
CA SER A 37 0.42 9.09 15.87
C SER A 37 -1.03 8.64 15.85
N TYR A 38 -1.95 9.60 15.92
CA TYR A 38 -3.37 9.34 15.76
C TYR A 38 -4.05 10.53 15.10
N CYS A 39 -4.71 10.27 13.97
CA CYS A 39 -5.58 11.22 13.31
C CYS A 39 -6.97 10.56 13.14
N PRO A 40 -7.98 10.96 13.92
CA PRO A 40 -9.28 10.27 13.97
C PRO A 40 -10.10 10.47 12.71
N ASN A 41 -9.97 11.62 12.08
CA ASN A 41 -10.75 11.97 10.89
C ASN A 41 -9.98 12.98 10.05
N HIS A 42 -9.66 12.62 8.83
CA HIS A 42 -8.97 13.46 7.86
C HIS A 42 -9.66 13.37 6.51
N VAL A 43 -9.97 14.53 5.93
CA VAL A 43 -10.38 14.62 4.53
C VAL A 43 -9.18 15.07 3.72
N GLY A 44 -8.67 14.19 2.87
CA GLY A 44 -7.44 14.45 2.12
C GLY A 44 -7.69 14.69 0.63
N CYS A 45 -6.65 15.20 -0.04
CA CYS A 45 -6.56 15.14 -1.48
C CYS A 45 -6.01 13.77 -1.93
N LEU A 46 -5.99 13.52 -3.24
CA LEU A 46 -5.36 12.33 -3.80
C LEU A 46 -3.96 12.16 -3.19
N SER A 47 -3.69 10.99 -2.64
CA SER A 47 -2.41 10.75 -1.97
C SER A 47 -1.96 9.30 -2.06
N ILE A 48 -0.64 9.10 -2.05
CA ILE A 48 -0.02 7.80 -1.82
C ILE A 48 0.54 7.77 -0.40
N LYS A 49 0.27 6.67 0.30
CA LYS A 49 0.75 6.36 1.63
C LYS A 49 1.67 5.16 1.56
N THR A 50 2.89 5.29 2.05
CA THR A 50 3.85 4.18 2.12
C THR A 50 4.66 4.25 3.41
N ILE A 51 5.12 3.10 3.88
CA ILE A 51 5.86 2.96 5.13
C ILE A 51 7.24 2.43 4.80
N LEU A 52 8.27 3.11 5.30
CA LEU A 52 9.68 2.70 5.14
C LEU A 52 10.10 1.73 6.26
N THR A 53 9.64 1.97 7.51
CA THR A 53 9.84 1.07 8.66
C THR A 53 8.61 1.10 9.56
N GLY A 54 8.34 0.01 10.29
CA GLY A 54 7.17 -0.12 11.17
C GLY A 54 5.88 -0.41 10.41
N GLU A 55 4.75 0.00 10.98
CA GLU A 55 3.44 -0.09 10.32
C GLU A 55 2.53 1.09 10.71
N GLU A 56 1.63 1.44 9.83
CA GLU A 56 0.59 2.44 10.07
C GLU A 56 -0.76 1.89 9.64
N TRP A 57 -1.77 2.07 10.49
CA TRP A 57 -3.13 1.63 10.25
C TRP A 57 -4.00 2.75 9.71
N TYR A 58 -4.78 2.44 8.70
CA TYR A 58 -5.75 3.34 8.08
C TYR A 58 -7.17 2.80 8.26
N GLY A 59 -8.09 3.67 8.68
CA GLY A 59 -9.53 3.40 8.66
C GLY A 59 -10.15 4.06 7.43
N ILE A 60 -10.78 3.26 6.54
CA ILE A 60 -11.38 3.71 5.28
C ILE A 60 -12.67 2.93 5.06
N ASP A 61 -13.79 3.60 4.77
CA ASP A 61 -15.06 2.93 4.42
C ASP A 61 -15.43 1.80 5.41
N ASN A 62 -15.36 2.05 6.71
CA ASN A 62 -15.65 1.09 7.79
C ASN A 62 -14.70 -0.14 7.85
N ARG A 63 -13.55 -0.10 7.21
CA ARG A 63 -12.52 -1.14 7.29
C ARG A 63 -11.20 -0.58 7.80
N ARG A 64 -10.38 -1.45 8.38
CA ARG A 64 -9.02 -1.11 8.81
C ARG A 64 -8.00 -1.83 7.93
N VAL A 65 -6.99 -1.09 7.50
CA VAL A 65 -5.93 -1.57 6.60
C VAL A 65 -4.57 -1.18 7.18
N ALA A 66 -3.67 -2.15 7.35
CA ALA A 66 -2.31 -1.91 7.80
C ALA A 66 -1.36 -1.80 6.60
N ILE A 67 -0.62 -0.71 6.51
CA ILE A 67 0.46 -0.55 5.53
C ILE A 67 1.78 -0.93 6.20
N ARG A 68 2.57 -1.76 5.51
CA ARG A 68 3.89 -2.22 5.95
C ARG A 68 4.94 -1.97 4.87
N PRO A 69 6.25 -2.02 5.18
CA PRO A 69 7.31 -1.86 4.19
C PRO A 69 7.14 -2.78 2.97
N GLY A 70 7.22 -2.18 1.78
CA GLY A 70 6.97 -2.85 0.51
C GLY A 70 5.52 -2.80 0.03
N GLN A 71 4.65 -2.05 0.73
CA GLN A 71 3.27 -1.81 0.35
C GLN A 71 2.98 -0.32 0.27
N PHE A 72 1.98 0.05 -0.52
CA PHE A 72 1.41 1.39 -0.54
C PHE A 72 -0.11 1.34 -0.65
N LEU A 73 -0.73 2.42 -0.22
CA LEU A 73 -2.17 2.68 -0.32
C LEU A 73 -2.37 4.00 -1.06
N ILE A 74 -3.35 4.04 -1.97
CA ILE A 74 -3.79 5.29 -2.59
C ILE A 74 -5.12 5.69 -1.95
N LEU A 75 -5.21 6.94 -1.52
CA LEU A 75 -6.46 7.55 -1.07
C LEU A 75 -6.89 8.57 -2.12
N ASN A 76 -8.16 8.50 -2.53
CA ASN A 76 -8.73 9.39 -3.53
C ASN A 76 -8.94 10.81 -2.99
N ASP A 77 -9.18 11.74 -3.90
CA ASP A 77 -9.56 13.10 -3.55
C ASP A 77 -10.87 13.11 -2.75
N ASP A 78 -10.95 13.98 -1.75
CA ASP A 78 -12.09 14.12 -0.83
C ASP A 78 -12.46 12.84 -0.04
N GLN A 79 -11.53 11.87 0.12
CA GLN A 79 -11.73 10.68 0.93
C GLN A 79 -11.57 10.97 2.43
N ASP A 80 -12.60 10.58 3.21
CA ASP A 80 -12.49 10.52 4.68
C ASP A 80 -11.70 9.29 5.11
N TYR A 81 -10.72 9.50 5.98
CA TYR A 81 -9.95 8.40 6.57
C TYR A 81 -9.42 8.75 7.97
N SER A 82 -9.11 7.74 8.74
CA SER A 82 -8.30 7.85 9.95
C SER A 82 -6.94 7.19 9.74
N CYS A 83 -5.92 7.62 10.51
CA CYS A 83 -4.65 6.91 10.53
C CYS A 83 -4.07 6.83 11.95
N GLN A 84 -3.30 5.76 12.21
CA GLN A 84 -2.75 5.47 13.51
C GLN A 84 -1.44 4.70 13.43
N ILE A 85 -0.42 5.19 14.14
CA ILE A 85 0.78 4.44 14.50
C ILE A 85 0.63 4.10 15.98
N HIS A 86 0.63 2.81 16.34
CA HIS A 86 0.46 2.38 17.72
C HIS A 86 1.69 2.70 18.58
N GLN A 87 1.46 2.99 19.84
CA GLN A 87 2.53 3.27 20.80
C GLN A 87 3.47 2.07 20.93
N GLY A 88 4.78 2.33 20.90
CA GLY A 88 5.82 1.31 21.04
C GLY A 88 6.27 0.64 19.75
N GLU A 89 5.54 0.80 18.65
CA GLU A 89 5.93 0.21 17.35
C GLU A 89 6.79 1.17 16.52
N GLY A 90 6.48 2.46 16.54
CA GLY A 90 7.15 3.48 15.74
C GLY A 90 7.12 3.20 14.24
N ALA A 91 6.89 4.22 13.43
CA ALA A 91 6.93 4.05 11.98
C ALA A 91 7.61 5.24 11.29
N ARG A 92 8.32 4.96 10.21
CA ARG A 92 8.78 5.99 9.28
C ARG A 92 7.87 5.97 8.06
N VAL A 93 7.11 7.05 7.92
CA VAL A 93 6.13 7.22 6.85
C VAL A 93 6.70 8.06 5.72
N LEU A 94 6.35 7.70 4.50
CA LEU A 94 6.53 8.54 3.32
C LEU A 94 5.16 8.69 2.64
N SER A 95 4.56 9.87 2.80
CA SER A 95 3.26 10.19 2.23
C SER A 95 3.39 11.35 1.26
N VAL A 96 2.82 11.20 0.07
CA VAL A 96 2.75 12.25 -0.94
C VAL A 96 1.28 12.58 -1.19
N PHE A 97 0.94 13.85 -1.06
CA PHE A 97 -0.37 14.40 -1.36
C PHE A 97 -0.26 15.24 -2.63
N PHE A 98 -1.09 14.95 -3.60
CA PHE A 98 -1.10 15.64 -4.87
C PHE A 98 -2.12 16.78 -4.85
N GLU A 99 -1.71 17.97 -5.27
CA GLU A 99 -2.63 19.06 -5.55
C GLU A 99 -3.64 18.63 -6.61
N LYS A 100 -4.90 19.04 -6.46
CA LYS A 100 -5.99 18.59 -7.33
C LYS A 100 -5.79 18.96 -8.81
N GLU A 101 -5.39 20.20 -9.08
CA GLU A 101 -5.12 20.66 -10.45
C GLU A 101 -3.91 19.96 -11.06
N PHE A 102 -2.85 19.78 -10.27
CA PHE A 102 -1.68 19.01 -10.67
C PHE A 102 -2.06 17.58 -11.06
N ALA A 103 -2.83 16.90 -10.20
CA ALA A 103 -3.24 15.51 -10.47
C ALA A 103 -4.16 15.41 -11.70
N ALA A 104 -5.06 16.36 -11.88
CA ALA A 104 -5.94 16.41 -13.04
C ALA A 104 -5.16 16.66 -14.35
N THR A 105 -4.18 17.56 -14.34
CA THR A 105 -3.32 17.84 -15.51
C THR A 105 -2.56 16.59 -15.92
N VAL A 106 -1.86 15.93 -14.97
CA VAL A 106 -1.13 14.69 -15.26
C VAL A 106 -2.04 13.59 -15.80
N PHE A 107 -3.27 13.48 -15.28
CA PHE A 107 -4.23 12.49 -15.73
C PHE A 107 -4.76 12.78 -17.13
N GLN A 108 -5.05 14.04 -17.43
CA GLN A 108 -5.48 14.47 -18.77
C GLN A 108 -4.40 14.23 -19.83
N ASP A 109 -3.14 14.56 -19.52
CA ASP A 109 -1.99 14.29 -20.40
C ASP A 109 -1.82 12.80 -20.74
N MET A 110 -2.24 11.91 -19.84
CA MET A 110 -2.18 10.47 -20.09
C MET A 110 -3.37 9.92 -20.90
N LEU A 111 -4.49 10.62 -20.92
CA LEU A 111 -5.72 10.16 -21.58
C LEU A 111 -5.89 10.72 -22.97
N LEU A 112 -5.36 11.89 -23.26
CA LEU A 112 -5.54 12.58 -24.52
C LEU A 112 -4.35 12.35 -25.46
N PRO A 113 -4.56 12.03 -26.75
CA PRO A 113 -3.54 12.17 -27.77
C PRO A 113 -3.07 13.63 -27.84
N GLU A 114 -1.78 13.86 -28.10
CA GLU A 114 -1.18 15.20 -28.18
C GLU A 114 -1.97 16.21 -29.05
N GLU A 115 -2.57 15.72 -30.14
CA GLU A 115 -3.39 16.53 -31.06
C GLU A 115 -4.69 17.09 -30.44
N LYS A 116 -5.22 16.48 -29.36
CA LYS A 116 -6.47 16.90 -28.72
C LYS A 116 -6.27 17.78 -27.49
N LEU A 117 -5.06 17.91 -26.99
CA LEU A 117 -4.71 18.78 -25.86
C LEU A 117 -4.86 20.28 -26.21
N LEU A 118 -4.67 20.61 -27.50
CA LEU A 118 -4.74 22.00 -28.01
C LEU A 118 -6.17 22.49 -28.26
N ASP A 119 -7.14 21.60 -28.45
CA ASP A 119 -8.48 21.97 -28.95
C ASP A 119 -9.54 22.22 -27.88
N LYS A 120 -9.27 21.93 -26.58
CA LYS A 120 -10.28 22.13 -25.51
C LYS A 120 -9.67 22.65 -24.20
N PRO A 121 -9.43 23.94 -24.06
CA PRO A 121 -9.26 24.55 -22.74
C PRO A 121 -10.65 24.64 -22.07
N GLY A 122 -10.90 23.84 -21.02
CA GLY A 122 -12.11 24.00 -20.21
C GLY A 122 -12.94 22.74 -19.93
N THR A 123 -12.45 21.53 -20.18
CA THR A 123 -13.12 20.30 -19.70
C THR A 123 -12.92 20.14 -18.18
N GLU A 124 -14.02 19.75 -17.50
CA GLU A 124 -14.07 19.44 -16.06
C GLU A 124 -12.76 18.81 -15.54
N THR A 125 -12.24 19.36 -14.45
CA THR A 125 -11.03 18.90 -13.78
C THR A 125 -11.25 17.48 -13.22
N ARG A 126 -11.05 16.47 -14.06
CA ARG A 126 -11.24 15.08 -13.68
C ARG A 126 -9.95 14.55 -13.06
N THR A 127 -9.99 14.23 -11.77
CA THR A 127 -8.90 13.52 -11.09
C THR A 127 -9.01 12.01 -11.33
N PRO A 128 -7.88 11.27 -11.33
CA PRO A 128 -7.91 9.82 -11.41
C PRO A 128 -8.57 9.22 -10.17
N GLU A 129 -9.44 8.24 -10.36
CA GLU A 129 -10.07 7.47 -9.27
C GLU A 129 -9.42 6.09 -9.19
N PHE A 130 -8.91 5.74 -8.02
CA PHE A 130 -8.20 4.50 -7.74
C PHE A 130 -9.04 3.56 -6.86
N PHE A 131 -8.74 2.26 -6.92
CA PHE A 131 -9.14 1.36 -5.85
C PHE A 131 -8.30 1.67 -4.62
N GLN A 132 -8.97 1.99 -3.52
CA GLN A 132 -8.32 2.30 -2.25
C GLN A 132 -7.93 1.01 -1.53
N THR A 133 -7.00 0.28 -2.12
CA THR A 133 -6.54 -1.05 -1.70
C THR A 133 -5.02 -1.09 -1.60
N LEU A 134 -4.48 -2.09 -0.90
CA LEU A 134 -3.04 -2.27 -0.78
C LEU A 134 -2.43 -2.76 -2.10
N HIS A 135 -1.38 -2.10 -2.50
CA HIS A 135 -0.57 -2.44 -3.66
C HIS A 135 0.86 -2.77 -3.24
N PRO A 136 1.53 -3.71 -3.92
CA PRO A 136 2.96 -3.93 -3.70
C PRO A 136 3.78 -2.78 -4.31
N VAL A 137 4.82 -2.37 -3.61
CA VAL A 137 5.85 -1.46 -4.14
C VAL A 137 6.74 -2.27 -5.07
N ASP A 138 6.65 -2.03 -6.38
CA ASP A 138 7.55 -2.63 -7.37
C ASP A 138 8.92 -1.94 -7.39
N GLN A 139 9.88 -2.50 -8.13
CA GLN A 139 11.24 -1.95 -8.21
C GLN A 139 11.28 -0.52 -8.76
N ASN A 140 10.43 -0.21 -9.75
CA ASN A 140 10.36 1.12 -10.35
C ASN A 140 9.84 2.16 -9.33
N LEU A 141 8.76 1.83 -8.62
CA LEU A 141 8.21 2.69 -7.57
C LEU A 141 9.22 2.86 -6.43
N SER A 142 9.85 1.77 -5.99
CA SER A 142 10.88 1.81 -4.94
C SER A 142 12.04 2.74 -5.34
N HIS A 143 12.53 2.63 -6.56
CA HIS A 143 13.61 3.50 -7.07
C HIS A 143 13.17 4.97 -7.12
N ARG A 144 11.95 5.26 -7.60
CA ARG A 144 11.41 6.64 -7.66
C ARG A 144 11.24 7.25 -6.28
N LEU A 145 10.68 6.51 -5.33
CA LEU A 145 10.53 6.98 -3.95
C LEU A 145 11.90 7.22 -3.29
N ALA A 146 12.87 6.34 -3.49
CA ALA A 146 14.24 6.52 -2.99
C ALA A 146 14.95 7.73 -3.64
N THR A 147 14.73 7.97 -4.93
CA THR A 147 15.30 9.13 -5.62
C THR A 147 14.68 10.43 -5.12
N LEU A 148 13.34 10.46 -4.95
CA LEU A 148 12.62 11.60 -4.40
C LEU A 148 13.10 11.94 -2.98
N THR A 149 13.16 10.94 -2.08
CA THR A 149 13.61 11.16 -0.70
C THR A 149 15.07 11.65 -0.66
N ARG A 150 15.97 11.02 -1.41
CA ARG A 150 17.38 11.44 -1.48
C ARG A 150 17.52 12.87 -1.97
N GLN A 151 16.77 13.26 -3.01
CA GLN A 151 16.79 14.63 -3.54
C GLN A 151 16.32 15.63 -2.48
N LEU A 152 15.22 15.33 -1.78
CA LEU A 152 14.67 16.18 -0.73
C LEU A 152 15.61 16.30 0.47
N ASP A 153 16.26 15.22 0.89
CA ASP A 153 17.18 15.18 2.01
C ASP A 153 18.51 15.92 1.68
N THR A 154 18.95 15.90 0.40
CA THR A 154 20.24 16.47 -0.01
C THR A 154 20.13 17.95 -0.43
N HIS A 155 19.07 18.31 -1.16
CA HIS A 155 18.93 19.64 -1.78
C HIS A 155 17.75 20.45 -1.23
N GLY A 156 16.98 19.87 -0.31
CA GLY A 156 15.75 20.49 0.17
C GLY A 156 14.62 20.46 -0.87
N TYR A 157 13.53 21.18 -0.56
CA TYR A 157 12.37 21.26 -1.44
C TYR A 157 12.59 22.34 -2.52
N ASP A 158 12.66 21.91 -3.76
CA ASP A 158 12.55 22.75 -4.95
C ASP A 158 11.30 22.36 -5.71
N ARG A 159 10.42 23.32 -6.00
CA ARG A 159 9.10 23.04 -6.61
C ARG A 159 9.24 22.39 -7.97
N SER A 160 10.05 22.95 -8.86
CA SER A 160 10.15 22.48 -10.25
C SER A 160 10.65 21.04 -10.33
N ARG A 161 11.76 20.74 -9.63
CA ARG A 161 12.35 19.39 -9.59
C ARG A 161 11.44 18.40 -8.89
N THR A 162 10.76 18.83 -7.82
CA THR A 162 9.86 17.96 -7.07
C THR A 162 8.63 17.64 -7.90
N ASP A 163 8.00 18.61 -8.55
CA ASP A 163 6.81 18.41 -9.39
C ASP A 163 7.11 17.50 -10.59
N GLU A 164 8.32 17.56 -11.16
CA GLU A 164 8.78 16.60 -12.17
C GLU A 164 8.78 15.16 -11.64
N GLN A 165 9.39 14.93 -10.47
CA GLN A 165 9.40 13.59 -9.84
C GLN A 165 8.00 13.12 -9.48
N LEU A 166 7.14 14.01 -9.00
CA LEU A 166 5.74 13.71 -8.68
C LEU A 166 4.92 13.39 -9.92
N THR A 167 5.20 14.03 -11.06
CA THR A 167 4.58 13.71 -12.35
C THR A 167 4.89 12.26 -12.75
N PHE A 168 6.15 11.85 -12.67
CA PHE A 168 6.55 10.45 -12.95
C PHE A 168 5.94 9.46 -11.95
N LEU A 169 5.88 9.83 -10.68
CA LEU A 169 5.26 9.02 -9.64
C LEU A 169 3.77 8.80 -9.95
N LEU A 170 3.03 9.87 -10.20
CA LEU A 170 1.59 9.78 -10.46
C LEU A 170 1.28 9.02 -11.76
N ARG A 171 2.05 9.22 -12.83
CA ARG A 171 1.94 8.44 -14.07
C ARG A 171 2.14 6.95 -13.82
N HIS A 172 3.11 6.59 -12.97
CA HIS A 172 3.35 5.19 -12.60
C HIS A 172 2.15 4.60 -11.83
N LEU A 173 1.60 5.34 -10.87
CA LEU A 173 0.42 4.92 -10.10
C LEU A 173 -0.81 4.70 -10.99
N ILE A 174 -1.08 5.63 -11.91
CA ILE A 174 -2.18 5.52 -12.88
C ILE A 174 -2.01 4.27 -13.76
N THR A 175 -0.80 4.05 -14.29
CA THR A 175 -0.51 2.89 -15.13
C THR A 175 -0.67 1.57 -14.36
N THR A 176 -0.21 1.53 -13.11
CA THR A 176 -0.35 0.35 -12.24
C THR A 176 -1.82 0.05 -11.95
N HIS A 177 -2.61 1.07 -11.64
CA HIS A 177 -4.04 0.93 -11.43
C HIS A 177 -4.80 0.47 -12.69
N GLN A 178 -4.43 0.98 -13.86
CA GLN A 178 -5.00 0.52 -15.13
C GLN A 178 -4.72 -0.97 -15.39
N LYS A 179 -3.49 -1.45 -15.07
CA LYS A 179 -3.14 -2.87 -15.17
C LYS A 179 -3.97 -3.72 -14.19
N GLU A 180 -4.12 -3.27 -12.94
CA GLU A 180 -4.95 -3.96 -11.95
C GLU A 180 -6.43 -4.00 -12.38
N THR A 181 -6.95 -2.90 -12.90
CA THR A 181 -8.34 -2.83 -13.36
C THR A 181 -8.62 -3.80 -14.52
N ARG A 182 -7.61 -4.17 -15.33
CA ARG A 182 -7.76 -5.21 -16.37
C ARG A 182 -8.06 -6.59 -15.80
N LEU A 183 -7.73 -6.87 -14.53
CA LEU A 183 -8.12 -8.12 -13.86
C LEU A 183 -9.64 -8.29 -13.78
N LYS A 184 -10.42 -7.22 -13.93
CA LYS A 184 -11.89 -7.31 -14.05
C LYS A 184 -12.34 -8.25 -15.17
N ASP A 185 -11.52 -8.41 -16.23
CA ASP A 185 -11.87 -9.26 -17.36
C ASP A 185 -11.83 -10.76 -17.01
N GLN A 186 -11.13 -11.13 -15.93
CA GLN A 186 -11.14 -12.47 -15.34
C GLN A 186 -12.39 -12.73 -14.49
N VAL A 187 -13.10 -11.68 -14.08
CA VAL A 187 -14.32 -11.79 -13.27
C VAL A 187 -15.48 -12.28 -14.13
N LYS A 188 -16.13 -13.36 -13.70
CA LYS A 188 -17.33 -13.90 -14.37
C LYS A 188 -18.57 -13.08 -14.01
N ALA A 189 -18.82 -12.03 -14.74
CA ALA A 189 -20.03 -11.21 -14.65
C ALA A 189 -20.41 -10.65 -16.04
N ILE A 190 -21.68 -10.36 -16.25
CA ILE A 190 -22.20 -9.94 -17.58
C ILE A 190 -21.86 -8.46 -17.83
N LYS A 191 -22.07 -7.58 -16.85
CA LYS A 191 -21.88 -6.14 -17.01
C LYS A 191 -20.48 -5.68 -16.54
N ALA A 192 -19.85 -4.77 -17.28
CA ALA A 192 -18.52 -4.22 -16.94
C ALA A 192 -18.49 -3.50 -15.57
N SER A 193 -19.56 -2.76 -15.21
CA SER A 193 -19.68 -2.12 -13.91
C SER A 193 -19.71 -3.14 -12.76
N THR A 194 -20.44 -4.25 -12.93
CA THR A 194 -20.46 -5.35 -11.96
C THR A 194 -19.10 -6.03 -11.82
N LYS A 195 -18.34 -6.16 -12.93
CA LYS A 195 -16.99 -6.70 -12.90
C LYS A 195 -16.03 -5.82 -12.10
N LYS A 196 -16.09 -4.49 -12.32
CA LYS A 196 -15.27 -3.52 -11.59
C LYS A 196 -15.57 -3.55 -10.10
N GLU A 197 -16.86 -3.55 -9.73
CA GLU A 197 -17.30 -3.60 -8.34
C GLU A 197 -16.90 -4.92 -7.64
N LEU A 198 -17.06 -6.05 -8.33
CA LEU A 198 -16.68 -7.35 -7.77
C LEU A 198 -15.16 -7.44 -7.58
N LEU A 199 -14.36 -6.93 -8.53
CA LEU A 199 -12.90 -6.83 -8.37
C LEU A 199 -12.53 -5.99 -7.15
N LYS A 200 -13.15 -4.80 -6.97
CA LYS A 200 -12.94 -3.95 -5.79
C LYS A 200 -13.18 -4.73 -4.50
N ARG A 201 -14.29 -5.48 -4.41
CA ARG A 201 -14.63 -6.31 -3.23
C ARG A 201 -13.60 -7.42 -2.97
N LEU A 202 -13.09 -8.05 -4.02
CA LEU A 202 -12.04 -9.07 -3.90
C LEU A 202 -10.71 -8.45 -3.44
N CYS A 203 -10.37 -7.26 -3.92
CA CYS A 203 -9.20 -6.51 -3.43
C CYS A 203 -9.36 -6.12 -1.95
N ILE A 204 -10.55 -5.75 -1.49
CA ILE A 204 -10.83 -5.53 -0.06
C ILE A 204 -10.57 -6.80 0.76
N ALA A 205 -11.04 -7.97 0.29
CA ALA A 205 -10.74 -9.23 0.95
C ALA A 205 -9.23 -9.51 1.00
N LYS A 206 -8.52 -9.26 -0.10
CA LYS A 206 -7.05 -9.36 -0.17
C LYS A 206 -6.37 -8.48 0.89
N ASP A 207 -6.79 -7.24 1.04
CA ASP A 207 -6.22 -6.29 2.00
C ASP A 207 -6.43 -6.73 3.46
N ILE A 208 -7.60 -7.29 3.77
CA ILE A 208 -7.89 -7.85 5.09
C ILE A 208 -6.92 -9.01 5.41
N LEU A 209 -6.66 -9.89 4.43
CA LEU A 209 -5.70 -10.97 4.59
C LEU A 209 -4.28 -10.43 4.84
N HIS A 210 -3.85 -9.38 4.11
CA HIS A 210 -2.56 -8.74 4.34
C HIS A 210 -2.47 -8.05 5.70
N SER A 211 -3.52 -7.35 6.11
CA SER A 211 -3.53 -6.60 7.37
C SER A 211 -3.54 -7.50 8.60
N ASN A 212 -4.25 -8.63 8.53
CA ASN A 212 -4.46 -9.54 9.65
C ASN A 212 -3.83 -10.92 9.43
N PHE A 213 -2.71 -11.01 8.70
CA PHE A 213 -2.12 -12.30 8.31
C PHE A 213 -1.72 -13.20 9.50
N GLN A 214 -1.42 -12.61 10.66
CA GLN A 214 -1.06 -13.35 11.88
C GLN A 214 -2.27 -14.02 12.53
N GLN A 215 -3.48 -13.52 12.28
CA GLN A 215 -4.71 -14.02 12.89
C GLN A 215 -5.25 -15.26 12.16
N PRO A 216 -6.01 -16.12 12.82
CA PRO A 216 -6.74 -17.19 12.16
C PRO A 216 -7.67 -16.64 11.06
N LEU A 217 -7.76 -17.37 9.94
CA LEU A 217 -8.67 -16.97 8.87
C LEU A 217 -10.12 -17.26 9.25
N ASP A 218 -10.93 -16.20 9.34
CA ASP A 218 -12.38 -16.29 9.42
C ASP A 218 -13.01 -15.93 8.05
N LEU A 219 -13.42 -16.96 7.32
CA LEU A 219 -14.06 -16.79 6.01
C LEU A 219 -15.42 -16.10 6.10
N GLY A 220 -16.13 -16.22 7.22
CA GLY A 220 -17.41 -15.54 7.46
C GLY A 220 -17.20 -14.02 7.58
N GLN A 221 -16.26 -13.60 8.41
CA GLN A 221 -15.90 -12.18 8.53
C GLN A 221 -15.34 -11.63 7.22
N LEU A 222 -14.48 -12.37 6.54
CA LEU A 222 -13.91 -11.97 5.26
C LEU A 222 -14.98 -11.76 4.18
N SER A 223 -15.93 -12.67 4.08
CA SER A 223 -17.02 -12.61 3.11
C SER A 223 -17.99 -11.46 3.41
N LYS A 224 -18.28 -11.22 4.70
CA LYS A 224 -19.10 -10.09 5.15
C LYS A 224 -18.45 -8.76 4.80
N ALA A 225 -17.16 -8.60 5.07
CA ALA A 225 -16.42 -7.39 4.74
C ALA A 225 -16.33 -7.13 3.22
N ALA A 226 -16.25 -8.18 2.42
CA ALA A 226 -16.30 -8.11 0.96
C ALA A 226 -17.71 -7.97 0.38
N CYS A 227 -18.77 -7.98 1.22
CA CYS A 227 -20.18 -8.00 0.79
C CYS A 227 -20.48 -9.14 -0.21
N LEU A 228 -19.94 -10.33 0.02
CA LEU A 228 -20.14 -11.55 -0.80
C LEU A 228 -20.56 -12.72 0.08
N SER A 229 -21.26 -13.71 -0.49
CA SER A 229 -21.43 -14.99 0.20
C SER A 229 -20.09 -15.76 0.21
N THR A 230 -19.82 -16.55 1.24
CA THR A 230 -18.57 -17.29 1.38
C THR A 230 -18.24 -18.18 0.16
N PRO A 231 -19.19 -18.97 -0.41
CA PRO A 231 -18.88 -19.74 -1.62
C PRO A 231 -18.56 -18.86 -2.83
N HIS A 232 -19.23 -17.71 -2.96
CA HIS A 232 -18.99 -16.77 -4.05
C HIS A 232 -17.60 -16.11 -3.90
N LEU A 233 -17.26 -15.67 -2.69
CA LEU A 233 -15.93 -15.14 -2.38
C LEU A 233 -14.83 -16.14 -2.76
N ILE A 234 -14.88 -17.38 -2.27
CA ILE A 234 -13.85 -18.40 -2.52
C ILE A 234 -13.68 -18.64 -4.02
N ARG A 235 -14.78 -18.81 -4.75
CA ARG A 235 -14.76 -19.07 -6.19
C ARG A 235 -14.17 -17.91 -6.97
N GLN A 236 -14.65 -16.68 -6.72
CA GLN A 236 -14.19 -15.49 -7.46
C GLN A 236 -12.76 -15.11 -7.09
N PHE A 237 -12.40 -15.23 -5.81
CA PHE A 237 -11.04 -14.96 -5.34
C PHE A 237 -10.04 -15.90 -6.03
N LYS A 238 -10.36 -17.21 -6.11
CA LYS A 238 -9.55 -18.19 -6.84
C LYS A 238 -9.46 -17.87 -8.35
N THR A 239 -10.57 -17.43 -8.95
CA THR A 239 -10.59 -17.07 -10.38
C THR A 239 -9.67 -15.86 -10.67
N VAL A 240 -9.69 -14.84 -9.82
CA VAL A 240 -8.92 -13.59 -10.04
C VAL A 240 -7.47 -13.72 -9.59
N PHE A 241 -7.22 -14.27 -8.40
CA PHE A 241 -5.89 -14.34 -7.81
C PHE A 241 -5.21 -15.71 -7.97
N GLN A 242 -5.85 -16.68 -8.67
CA GLN A 242 -5.35 -18.04 -8.93
C GLN A 242 -5.09 -18.87 -7.66
N GLN A 243 -5.53 -18.39 -6.50
CA GLN A 243 -5.39 -19.01 -5.18
C GLN A 243 -6.67 -18.84 -4.38
N THR A 244 -6.99 -19.81 -3.52
CA THR A 244 -8.06 -19.62 -2.53
C THR A 244 -7.61 -18.59 -1.48
N PRO A 245 -8.54 -17.96 -0.72
CA PRO A 245 -8.18 -17.05 0.36
C PRO A 245 -7.22 -17.69 1.38
N TYR A 246 -7.39 -18.97 1.70
CA TYR A 246 -6.47 -19.68 2.60
C TYR A 246 -5.07 -19.86 2.01
N GLN A 247 -4.97 -20.31 0.76
CA GLN A 247 -3.68 -20.46 0.07
C GLN A 247 -2.96 -19.12 -0.04
N TYR A 248 -3.70 -18.05 -0.32
CA TYR A 248 -3.18 -16.69 -0.40
C TYR A 248 -2.65 -16.22 0.97
N LEU A 249 -3.40 -16.48 2.06
CA LEU A 249 -2.96 -16.17 3.41
C LEU A 249 -1.67 -16.92 3.79
N VAL A 250 -1.58 -18.21 3.46
CA VAL A 250 -0.36 -19.01 3.70
C VAL A 250 0.82 -18.41 2.93
N ALA A 251 0.63 -18.01 1.67
CA ALA A 251 1.69 -17.37 0.89
C ALA A 251 2.18 -16.05 1.52
N ILE A 252 1.27 -15.20 2.02
CA ILE A 252 1.63 -13.98 2.76
C ILE A 252 2.47 -14.31 4.00
N ARG A 253 2.03 -15.27 4.81
CA ARG A 253 2.75 -15.71 6.02
C ARG A 253 4.14 -16.17 5.71
N LEU A 254 4.31 -16.97 4.66
CA LEU A 254 5.62 -17.48 4.21
C LEU A 254 6.53 -16.35 3.70
N GLN A 255 5.99 -15.36 2.98
CA GLN A 255 6.74 -14.17 2.56
C GLN A 255 7.26 -13.36 3.75
N HIS A 256 6.42 -13.14 4.77
CA HIS A 256 6.85 -12.48 6.00
C HIS A 256 7.90 -13.28 6.75
N ALA A 257 7.75 -14.60 6.83
CA ALA A 257 8.73 -15.49 7.47
C ALA A 257 10.08 -15.45 6.73
N ALA A 258 10.08 -15.54 5.40
CA ALA A 258 11.30 -15.44 4.60
C ALA A 258 12.06 -14.14 4.85
N LYS A 259 11.34 -13.01 4.91
CA LYS A 259 11.92 -11.70 5.22
C LYS A 259 12.51 -11.64 6.64
N LYS A 260 11.79 -12.16 7.65
CA LYS A 260 12.28 -12.23 9.03
C LYS A 260 13.49 -13.17 9.18
N LEU A 261 13.53 -14.31 8.48
CA LEU A 261 14.68 -15.21 8.48
C LEU A 261 15.96 -14.54 7.98
N GLN A 262 15.85 -13.58 7.06
CA GLN A 262 16.98 -12.80 6.53
C GLN A 262 17.46 -11.69 7.47
N THR A 263 16.61 -11.21 8.36
CA THR A 263 16.86 -9.99 9.15
C THR A 263 16.95 -10.24 10.66
N THR A 264 16.59 -11.44 11.13
CA THR A 264 16.56 -11.77 12.57
C THR A 264 17.13 -13.15 12.85
N THR A 265 17.56 -13.35 14.09
CA THR A 265 18.02 -14.65 14.63
C THR A 265 16.91 -15.41 15.36
N THR A 266 15.66 -14.94 15.29
CA THR A 266 14.51 -15.57 15.97
C THR A 266 14.44 -17.07 15.69
N PRO A 267 14.25 -17.93 16.70
CA PRO A 267 14.10 -19.37 16.50
C PRO A 267 12.97 -19.71 15.53
N VAL A 268 13.17 -20.72 14.68
CA VAL A 268 12.21 -21.08 13.62
C VAL A 268 10.81 -21.40 14.18
N ASN A 269 10.74 -22.07 15.33
CA ASN A 269 9.46 -22.38 15.97
C ASN A 269 8.72 -21.10 16.39
N GLU A 270 9.42 -20.17 17.03
CA GLU A 270 8.85 -18.89 17.43
C GLU A 270 8.41 -18.06 16.21
N LEU A 271 9.24 -18.05 15.17
CA LEU A 271 8.95 -17.37 13.91
C LEU A 271 7.67 -17.92 13.25
N ALA A 272 7.44 -19.23 13.30
CA ALA A 272 6.24 -19.85 12.79
C ALA A 272 4.97 -19.26 13.46
N TYR A 273 4.97 -19.20 14.80
CA TYR A 273 3.86 -18.61 15.56
C TYR A 273 3.68 -17.11 15.29
N GLN A 274 4.78 -16.36 15.26
CA GLN A 274 4.75 -14.92 14.92
C GLN A 274 4.20 -14.66 13.52
N CYS A 275 4.34 -15.61 12.60
CA CYS A 275 3.77 -15.53 11.25
C CYS A 275 2.34 -16.11 11.16
N GLY A 276 1.73 -16.49 12.29
CA GLY A 276 0.35 -16.95 12.35
C GLY A 276 0.14 -18.43 12.05
N PHE A 277 1.19 -19.27 12.04
CA PHE A 277 1.03 -20.72 11.98
C PHE A 277 0.75 -21.27 13.37
N ASN A 278 -0.18 -22.21 13.47
CA ASN A 278 -0.51 -22.87 14.73
C ASN A 278 0.44 -24.05 15.05
N ASP A 279 1.20 -24.50 14.05
CA ASP A 279 2.12 -25.64 14.14
C ASP A 279 3.39 -25.37 13.33
N ALA A 280 4.54 -25.47 14.00
CA ALA A 280 5.86 -25.27 13.39
C ALA A 280 6.18 -26.32 12.32
N SER A 281 5.69 -27.55 12.47
CA SER A 281 5.90 -28.61 11.47
C SER A 281 5.14 -28.33 10.19
N ALA A 282 3.89 -27.82 10.29
CA ALA A 282 3.12 -27.38 9.14
C ALA A 282 3.79 -26.18 8.43
N PHE A 283 4.34 -25.23 9.22
CA PHE A 283 5.14 -24.13 8.68
C PHE A 283 6.36 -24.64 7.91
N CYS A 284 7.19 -25.51 8.50
CA CYS A 284 8.39 -26.03 7.85
C CYS A 284 8.08 -26.76 6.55
N ARG A 285 7.01 -27.58 6.52
CA ARG A 285 6.56 -28.26 5.29
C ARG A 285 6.13 -27.26 4.22
N ALA A 286 5.29 -26.27 4.56
CA ALA A 286 4.83 -25.24 3.65
C ALA A 286 5.98 -24.38 3.13
N PHE A 287 6.91 -23.99 4.01
CA PHE A 287 8.08 -23.19 3.66
C PHE A 287 8.99 -23.94 2.67
N ARG A 288 9.32 -25.21 2.98
CA ARG A 288 10.14 -26.05 2.09
C ARG A 288 9.48 -26.28 0.74
N SER A 289 8.16 -26.48 0.72
CA SER A 289 7.39 -26.63 -0.54
C SER A 289 7.44 -25.36 -1.40
N THR A 290 7.50 -24.19 -0.78
CA THR A 290 7.47 -22.89 -1.50
C THR A 290 8.86 -22.43 -1.92
N TYR A 291 9.87 -22.58 -1.06
CA TYR A 291 11.23 -22.05 -1.27
C TYR A 291 12.28 -23.11 -1.61
N GLY A 292 11.92 -24.39 -1.60
CA GLY A 292 12.83 -25.50 -1.90
C GLY A 292 13.79 -25.86 -0.76
N LEU A 293 13.92 -25.03 0.28
CA LEU A 293 14.82 -25.18 1.41
C LEU A 293 14.05 -25.16 2.73
N SER A 294 14.60 -25.84 3.77
CA SER A 294 14.08 -25.65 5.12
C SER A 294 14.33 -24.20 5.60
N PRO A 295 13.53 -23.68 6.57
CA PRO A 295 13.73 -22.34 7.10
C PRO A 295 15.15 -22.08 7.61
N ASP A 296 15.77 -23.06 8.31
CA ASP A 296 17.13 -22.93 8.83
C ASP A 296 18.15 -22.82 7.69
N ARG A 297 18.08 -23.70 6.68
CA ARG A 297 18.97 -23.63 5.51
C ARG A 297 18.76 -22.35 4.70
N TYR A 298 17.53 -21.87 4.60
CA TYR A 298 17.23 -20.61 3.93
C TYR A 298 17.89 -19.43 4.65
N ARG A 299 17.89 -19.42 5.98
CA ARG A 299 18.59 -18.43 6.81
C ARG A 299 20.10 -18.47 6.54
N GLU A 300 20.72 -19.65 6.57
CA GLU A 300 22.16 -19.84 6.37
C GLU A 300 22.61 -19.33 4.99
N THR A 301 21.89 -19.67 3.93
CA THR A 301 22.24 -19.24 2.56
C THR A 301 22.19 -17.74 2.40
N THR A 302 21.29 -17.06 3.09
CA THR A 302 21.13 -15.61 2.99
C THR A 302 22.19 -14.86 3.82
N PHE A 303 22.57 -15.37 4.99
CA PHE A 303 23.66 -14.78 5.80
C PHE A 303 25.02 -14.88 5.10
N VAL A 304 25.30 -15.96 4.38
CA VAL A 304 26.55 -16.12 3.62
C VAL A 304 26.66 -15.08 2.49
N PHE A 305 25.56 -14.74 1.81
CA PHE A 305 25.58 -13.70 0.77
C PHE A 305 25.79 -12.30 1.35
N THR A 306 25.28 -12.00 2.53
CA THR A 306 25.42 -10.66 3.15
C THR A 306 26.84 -10.42 3.69
N TYR A 307 27.51 -11.45 4.21
CA TYR A 307 28.88 -11.32 4.74
C TYR A 307 29.97 -11.23 3.67
N ASN A 308 29.75 -11.79 2.48
CA ASN A 308 30.74 -11.77 1.39
C ASN A 308 30.74 -10.48 0.55
N TYR A 309 29.84 -9.55 0.81
CA TYR A 309 29.71 -8.27 0.08
C TYR A 309 29.91 -7.02 0.96
N LEU A 310 30.39 -7.16 2.19
CA LEU A 310 30.88 -5.99 2.94
C LEU A 310 32.31 -5.70 2.49
N PRO A 311 32.61 -4.54 1.90
CA PRO A 311 33.97 -4.14 1.61
C PRO A 311 34.77 -4.04 2.92
N LYS A 312 35.96 -4.66 2.93
CA LYS A 312 36.95 -4.56 4.02
C LYS A 312 37.43 -3.13 4.19
#